data_7e6c9097bd5f735fee42998dfd6741c3
#
_entry.id   7e6c9097bd5f735fee42998dfd6741c3
#
_cell.length_a   1.000
_cell.length_b   1.000
_cell.length_c   1.000
_cell.angle_alpha   90.00
_cell.angle_beta   90.00
_cell.angle_gamma   90.00
#
_symmetry.space_group_name_H-M   'P 1'
#
loop_
_entity.id
_entity.type
_entity.pdbx_description
1 polymer ?
#
loop_
_entity_poly.entity_id
_entity_poly.type
_entity_poly.pdbx_seq_one_letter_code
_entity_poly.pdbx_strand_id
1 'polypeptide(L)'
;MILYGKPVADALREQYAEWIEAMAWKRILTVIKDDTSDKGYLAAIQREAERWQVRLVYAESLLQAGRMGAFTVLDVRKPPASDAFGFFAMDGQNDAGRVKAYVGEMCEYTPCTAEAIIRMLDYYNIPIAGKHAVVIGRSERVGKPTAMLLLARDATVTVCHSKTDKGDLLELVAGADIVVCASGQKGLIDWTCVTHGCTVINVGGDYDECDMRLNLIPFKGGVGPVTTAVLMSHVLM
;
A
#
# COMPACT_ATOMS: atom_id res chain seq x y z
N MET A 1 -2.02 -19.59 7.62
CA MET A 1 -1.05 -19.63 6.46
C MET A 1 -0.36 -18.27 6.34
N ILE A 2 0.95 -18.23 6.02
CA ILE A 2 1.67 -16.96 5.82
C ILE A 2 1.67 -16.61 4.33
N LEU A 3 1.24 -15.38 4.00
CA LEU A 3 1.04 -14.88 2.64
C LEU A 3 2.07 -13.79 2.34
N TYR A 4 3.17 -14.16 1.70
CA TYR A 4 4.26 -13.24 1.40
C TYR A 4 4.01 -12.38 0.15
N GLY A 5 4.48 -11.13 0.16
CA GLY A 5 4.34 -10.20 -0.96
C GLY A 5 5.28 -10.45 -2.13
N LYS A 6 6.42 -11.14 -1.90
CA LYS A 6 7.39 -11.37 -2.98
C LYS A 6 6.81 -12.11 -4.20
N PRO A 7 6.07 -13.22 -4.05
CA PRO A 7 5.45 -13.89 -5.20
C PRO A 7 4.49 -12.97 -5.96
N VAL A 8 3.74 -12.12 -5.25
CA VAL A 8 2.80 -11.16 -5.85
C VAL A 8 3.54 -10.07 -6.63
N ALA A 9 4.61 -9.54 -6.07
CA ALA A 9 5.46 -8.54 -6.74
C ALA A 9 6.15 -9.13 -7.99
N ASP A 10 6.61 -10.37 -7.91
CA ASP A 10 7.23 -11.07 -9.04
C ASP A 10 6.20 -11.33 -10.17
N ALA A 11 4.98 -11.77 -9.83
CA ALA A 11 3.90 -11.96 -10.80
C ALA A 11 3.46 -10.63 -11.44
N LEU A 12 3.39 -9.56 -10.67
CA LEU A 12 3.11 -8.22 -11.21
C LEU A 12 4.19 -7.79 -12.20
N ARG A 13 5.47 -7.97 -11.87
CA ARG A 13 6.56 -7.65 -12.80
C ARG A 13 6.51 -8.48 -14.07
N GLU A 14 6.18 -9.77 -13.99
CA GLU A 14 6.00 -10.63 -15.15
C GLU A 14 4.87 -10.14 -16.07
N GLN A 15 3.76 -9.68 -15.50
CA GLN A 15 2.66 -9.07 -16.26
C GLN A 15 3.12 -7.88 -17.10
N TYR A 16 4.12 -7.12 -16.63
CA TYR A 16 4.67 -5.94 -17.31
C TYR A 16 5.97 -6.21 -18.08
N ALA A 17 6.38 -7.47 -18.27
CA ALA A 17 7.69 -7.83 -18.84
C ALA A 17 7.95 -7.18 -20.19
N GLU A 18 6.99 -7.22 -21.12
CA GLU A 18 7.11 -6.60 -22.45
C GLU A 18 7.26 -5.06 -22.34
N TRP A 19 6.54 -4.42 -21.43
CA TRP A 19 6.64 -2.98 -21.18
C TRP A 19 8.00 -2.59 -20.57
N ILE A 20 8.50 -3.40 -19.65
CA ILE A 20 9.81 -3.21 -19.04
C ILE A 20 10.88 -3.25 -20.12
N GLU A 21 10.85 -4.23 -21.02
CA GLU A 21 11.80 -4.35 -22.12
C GLU A 21 11.69 -3.19 -23.12
N ALA A 22 10.49 -2.84 -23.56
CA ALA A 22 10.24 -1.75 -24.49
C ALA A 22 10.63 -0.38 -23.95
N MET A 23 10.46 -0.16 -22.63
CA MET A 23 10.69 1.11 -21.93
C MET A 23 12.00 1.14 -21.12
N ALA A 24 12.87 0.13 -21.27
CA ALA A 24 14.08 -0.02 -20.49
C ALA A 24 14.87 1.28 -20.38
N TRP A 25 15.02 1.78 -19.12
CA TRP A 25 15.73 3.00 -18.74
C TRP A 25 15.25 4.32 -19.38
N LYS A 26 14.15 4.29 -20.15
CA LYS A 26 13.54 5.49 -20.74
C LYS A 26 12.62 6.22 -19.75
N ARG A 27 12.04 5.48 -18.79
CA ARG A 27 11.22 6.06 -17.73
C ARG A 27 12.06 6.54 -16.58
N ILE A 28 11.68 7.66 -16.01
CA ILE A 28 12.38 8.32 -14.91
C ILE A 28 11.41 8.50 -13.75
N LEU A 29 11.81 8.05 -12.56
CA LEU A 29 11.15 8.40 -11.31
C LEU A 29 12.01 9.39 -10.53
N THR A 30 11.50 10.58 -10.28
CA THR A 30 12.16 11.58 -9.44
C THR A 30 11.74 11.40 -7.99
N VAL A 31 12.69 11.02 -7.14
CA VAL A 31 12.45 10.80 -5.71
C VAL A 31 12.88 12.04 -4.93
N ILE A 32 11.92 12.68 -4.26
CA ILE A 32 12.19 13.80 -3.37
C ILE A 32 12.47 13.25 -1.97
N LYS A 33 13.67 13.50 -1.46
CA LYS A 33 14.14 12.99 -0.18
C LYS A 33 14.88 14.04 0.62
N ASP A 34 14.92 13.83 1.94
CA ASP A 34 15.72 14.58 2.90
C ASP A 34 16.16 13.66 4.06
N ASP A 35 16.68 14.23 5.13
CA ASP A 35 17.14 13.48 6.31
C ASP A 35 16.01 12.78 7.07
N THR A 36 14.74 13.15 6.86
CA THR A 36 13.56 12.52 7.48
C THR A 36 13.11 11.26 6.74
N SER A 37 13.64 11.04 5.54
CA SER A 37 13.24 9.95 4.64
C SER A 37 13.69 8.58 5.18
N ASP A 38 12.80 7.59 5.10
CA ASP A 38 13.10 6.22 5.54
C ASP A 38 14.13 5.55 4.62
N LYS A 39 15.31 5.26 5.16
CA LYS A 39 16.43 4.65 4.40
C LYS A 39 16.09 3.24 3.90
N GLY A 40 15.31 2.47 4.66
CA GLY A 40 14.87 1.13 4.26
C GLY A 40 13.93 1.18 3.07
N TYR A 41 12.99 2.13 3.08
CA TYR A 41 12.07 2.35 1.96
C TYR A 41 12.78 2.84 0.70
N LEU A 42 13.72 3.80 0.84
CA LEU A 42 14.56 4.25 -0.27
C LEU A 42 15.36 3.11 -0.90
N ALA A 43 15.98 2.25 -0.09
CA ALA A 43 16.69 1.08 -0.58
C ALA A 43 15.78 0.06 -1.27
N ALA A 44 14.52 -0.08 -0.82
CA ALA A 44 13.53 -0.93 -1.49
C ALA A 44 13.14 -0.35 -2.86
N ILE A 45 12.88 0.95 -2.94
CA ILE A 45 12.59 1.65 -4.20
C ILE A 45 13.75 1.47 -5.19
N GLN A 46 14.99 1.66 -4.74
CA GLN A 46 16.17 1.52 -5.60
C GLN A 46 16.29 0.11 -6.17
N ARG A 47 16.21 -0.92 -5.33
CA ARG A 47 16.26 -2.32 -5.79
C ARG A 47 15.15 -2.65 -6.78
N GLU A 48 13.94 -2.14 -6.53
CA GLU A 48 12.83 -2.42 -7.42
C GLU A 48 12.95 -1.65 -8.74
N ALA A 49 13.38 -0.40 -8.71
CA ALA A 49 13.65 0.39 -9.92
C ALA A 49 14.69 -0.28 -10.85
N GLU A 50 15.74 -0.88 -10.29
CA GLU A 50 16.72 -1.67 -11.04
C GLU A 50 16.07 -2.87 -11.73
N ARG A 51 15.20 -3.60 -11.03
CA ARG A 51 14.48 -4.76 -11.58
C ARG A 51 13.49 -4.39 -12.70
N TRP A 52 12.91 -3.20 -12.59
CA TRP A 52 11.95 -2.66 -13.57
C TRP A 52 12.62 -1.78 -14.62
N GLN A 53 13.93 -1.65 -14.58
CA GLN A 53 14.74 -0.84 -15.49
C GLN A 53 14.26 0.62 -15.58
N VAL A 54 13.84 1.16 -14.42
CA VAL A 54 13.45 2.56 -14.22
C VAL A 54 14.63 3.35 -13.70
N ARG A 55 14.92 4.50 -14.33
CA ARG A 55 15.98 5.40 -13.88
C ARG A 55 15.51 6.26 -12.71
N LEU A 56 16.24 6.21 -11.60
CA LEU A 56 15.99 7.09 -10.46
C LEU A 56 16.80 8.38 -10.56
N VAL A 57 16.15 9.49 -10.21
CA VAL A 57 16.77 10.79 -10.04
C VAL A 57 16.34 11.34 -8.68
N TYR A 58 17.22 12.01 -7.97
CA TYR A 58 16.92 12.53 -6.64
C TYR A 58 16.84 14.05 -6.63
N ALA A 59 15.90 14.58 -5.86
CA ALA A 59 15.72 16.00 -5.60
C ALA A 59 15.45 16.23 -4.11
N GLU A 60 15.75 17.44 -3.61
CA GLU A 60 15.50 17.84 -2.21
C GLU A 60 14.17 18.56 -2.05
N SER A 61 13.57 19.02 -3.14
CA SER A 61 12.30 19.73 -3.13
C SER A 61 11.53 19.58 -4.45
N LEU A 62 10.21 19.83 -4.39
CA LEU A 62 9.36 19.90 -5.59
C LEU A 62 9.83 20.99 -6.56
N LEU A 63 10.30 22.13 -6.05
CA LEU A 63 10.84 23.19 -6.89
C LEU A 63 12.08 22.75 -7.66
N GLN A 64 12.97 22.01 -7.02
CA GLN A 64 14.15 21.44 -7.68
C GLN A 64 13.75 20.40 -8.72
N ALA A 65 12.83 19.49 -8.37
CA ALA A 65 12.29 18.50 -9.30
C ALA A 65 11.67 19.17 -10.55
N GLY A 66 10.87 20.24 -10.36
CA GLY A 66 10.30 21.03 -11.45
C GLY A 66 11.35 21.68 -12.35
N ARG A 67 12.42 22.26 -11.78
CA ARG A 67 13.55 22.83 -12.55
C ARG A 67 14.33 21.78 -13.34
N MET A 68 14.30 20.53 -12.89
CA MET A 68 14.90 19.40 -13.60
C MET A 68 13.97 18.83 -14.70
N GLY A 69 12.77 19.40 -14.90
CA GLY A 69 11.79 18.92 -15.87
C GLY A 69 11.15 17.59 -15.48
N ALA A 70 11.07 17.31 -14.18
CA ALA A 70 10.45 16.07 -13.68
C ALA A 70 8.93 16.11 -13.87
N PHE A 71 8.36 15.02 -14.41
CA PHE A 71 6.92 14.82 -14.52
C PHE A 71 6.43 13.74 -13.56
N THR A 72 7.23 12.71 -13.31
CA THR A 72 6.92 11.59 -12.41
C THR A 72 7.67 11.76 -11.11
N VAL A 73 6.94 11.96 -10.02
CA VAL A 73 7.52 12.33 -8.72
C VAL A 73 7.02 11.41 -7.61
N LEU A 74 7.92 11.03 -6.71
CA LEU A 74 7.63 10.39 -5.44
C LEU A 74 8.22 11.22 -4.29
N ASP A 75 7.40 11.73 -3.39
CA ASP A 75 7.86 12.44 -2.19
C ASP A 75 7.90 11.51 -0.99
N VAL A 76 9.10 11.17 -0.53
CA VAL A 76 9.33 10.25 0.60
C VAL A 76 9.69 10.96 1.90
N ARG A 77 9.63 12.29 1.96
CA ARG A 77 9.87 13.09 3.17
C ARG A 77 8.73 12.90 4.18
N LYS A 78 8.98 13.29 5.43
CA LYS A 78 7.97 13.21 6.50
C LYS A 78 7.80 14.58 7.18
N PRO A 79 6.60 15.23 7.09
CA PRO A 79 5.47 14.84 6.22
C PRO A 79 5.78 15.09 4.74
N PRO A 80 5.21 14.31 3.83
CA PRO A 80 5.32 14.63 2.40
C PRO A 80 4.63 15.96 2.13
N ALA A 81 5.14 16.73 1.14
CA ALA A 81 4.43 17.91 0.70
C ALA A 81 3.07 17.49 0.08
N SER A 82 1.98 18.01 0.60
CA SER A 82 0.62 17.64 0.17
C SER A 82 0.29 18.09 -1.26
N ASP A 83 1.08 18.99 -1.85
CA ASP A 83 0.74 19.72 -3.06
C ASP A 83 1.79 19.56 -4.15
N ALA A 84 1.89 18.36 -4.69
CA ALA A 84 2.61 18.12 -5.93
C ALA A 84 1.81 18.66 -7.14
N PHE A 85 1.40 19.93 -7.09
CA PHE A 85 0.63 20.57 -8.16
C PHE A 85 1.41 20.52 -9.46
N GLY A 86 0.87 19.85 -10.46
CA GLY A 86 1.48 19.73 -11.79
C GLY A 86 2.48 18.57 -11.96
N PHE A 87 2.64 17.71 -10.97
CA PHE A 87 3.44 16.49 -11.05
C PHE A 87 2.58 15.25 -10.92
N PHE A 88 2.94 14.18 -11.62
CA PHE A 88 2.33 12.87 -11.43
C PHE A 88 2.95 12.22 -10.19
N ALA A 89 2.22 12.22 -9.07
CA ALA A 89 2.63 11.52 -7.85
C ALA A 89 2.37 10.03 -8.04
N MET A 90 3.41 9.28 -8.34
CA MET A 90 3.35 7.86 -8.71
C MET A 90 2.88 6.95 -7.57
N ASP A 91 2.94 7.41 -6.34
CA ASP A 91 2.42 6.68 -5.18
C ASP A 91 0.90 6.87 -4.96
N GLY A 92 0.21 7.58 -5.87
CA GLY A 92 -1.23 7.86 -5.78
C GLY A 92 -1.61 8.83 -4.65
N GLN A 93 -0.65 9.58 -4.09
CA GLN A 93 -0.92 10.52 -2.99
C GLN A 93 -1.35 11.90 -3.47
N ASN A 94 -1.47 12.12 -4.77
CA ASN A 94 -2.11 13.31 -5.33
C ASN A 94 -3.64 13.27 -5.17
N ASP A 95 -4.30 14.40 -5.36
CA ASP A 95 -5.75 14.51 -5.20
C ASP A 95 -6.52 13.59 -6.16
N ALA A 96 -6.07 13.44 -7.40
CA ALA A 96 -6.73 12.58 -8.38
C ALA A 96 -6.73 11.11 -7.96
N GLY A 97 -5.57 10.57 -7.52
CA GLY A 97 -5.45 9.18 -7.05
C GLY A 97 -6.26 8.93 -5.77
N ARG A 98 -6.23 9.90 -4.83
CA ARG A 98 -7.02 9.82 -3.61
C ARG A 98 -8.52 9.88 -3.86
N VAL A 99 -8.98 10.80 -4.70
CA VAL A 99 -10.40 10.93 -5.04
C VAL A 99 -10.93 9.66 -5.71
N LYS A 100 -10.22 9.11 -6.69
CA LYS A 100 -10.64 7.85 -7.34
C LYS A 100 -10.67 6.67 -6.36
N ALA A 101 -9.66 6.54 -5.51
CA ALA A 101 -9.68 5.53 -4.47
C ALA A 101 -10.87 5.70 -3.50
N TYR A 102 -11.28 6.95 -3.19
CA TYR A 102 -12.43 7.20 -2.32
C TYR A 102 -13.78 6.87 -2.96
N VAL A 103 -13.88 6.89 -4.29
CA VAL A 103 -15.06 6.41 -5.01
C VAL A 103 -14.96 4.92 -5.38
N GLY A 104 -13.93 4.22 -4.90
CA GLY A 104 -13.75 2.80 -5.10
C GLY A 104 -13.20 2.40 -6.47
N GLU A 105 -12.70 3.35 -7.23
CA GLU A 105 -12.10 3.08 -8.54
C GLU A 105 -10.59 2.92 -8.40
N MET A 106 -10.04 1.83 -8.92
CA MET A 106 -8.61 1.71 -9.17
C MET A 106 -8.26 2.45 -10.45
N CYS A 107 -7.19 3.20 -10.42
CA CYS A 107 -6.67 3.93 -11.57
C CYS A 107 -5.14 3.87 -11.59
N GLU A 108 -4.55 4.41 -12.65
CA GLU A 108 -3.09 4.47 -12.84
C GLU A 108 -2.32 5.04 -11.63
N TYR A 109 -3.00 5.80 -10.77
CA TYR A 109 -2.40 6.48 -9.62
C TYR A 109 -3.15 6.20 -8.31
N THR A 110 -3.67 4.99 -8.17
CA THR A 110 -4.23 4.53 -6.89
C THR A 110 -3.13 4.52 -5.81
N PRO A 111 -3.43 4.89 -4.55
CA PRO A 111 -2.44 4.82 -3.47
C PRO A 111 -1.81 3.43 -3.39
N CYS A 112 -0.51 3.34 -3.66
CA CYS A 112 0.20 2.08 -3.92
C CYS A 112 0.03 1.03 -2.81
N THR A 113 -0.01 1.45 -1.53
CA THR A 113 -0.20 0.49 -0.43
C THR A 113 -1.61 -0.08 -0.41
N ALA A 114 -2.62 0.74 -0.68
CA ALA A 114 -4.02 0.27 -0.74
C ALA A 114 -4.23 -0.67 -1.93
N GLU A 115 -3.68 -0.33 -3.08
CA GLU A 115 -3.69 -1.20 -4.26
C GLU A 115 -2.94 -2.51 -4.00
N ALA A 116 -1.76 -2.45 -3.36
CA ALA A 116 -0.99 -3.64 -3.02
C ALA A 116 -1.76 -4.61 -2.13
N ILE A 117 -2.56 -4.11 -1.18
CA ILE A 117 -3.44 -4.93 -0.34
C ILE A 117 -4.44 -5.68 -1.20
N ILE A 118 -5.15 -5.00 -2.09
CA ILE A 118 -6.14 -5.62 -2.98
C ILE A 118 -5.48 -6.66 -3.89
N ARG A 119 -4.33 -6.34 -4.50
CA ARG A 119 -3.59 -7.28 -5.36
C ARG A 119 -3.12 -8.53 -4.60
N MET A 120 -2.76 -8.39 -3.32
CA MET A 120 -2.42 -9.55 -2.49
C MET A 120 -3.63 -10.43 -2.22
N LEU A 121 -4.78 -9.84 -1.88
CA LEU A 121 -6.02 -10.59 -1.69
C LEU A 121 -6.41 -11.35 -2.97
N ASP A 122 -6.35 -10.70 -4.12
CA ASP A 122 -6.65 -11.31 -5.43
C ASP A 122 -5.68 -12.45 -5.76
N TYR A 123 -4.37 -12.24 -5.60
CA TYR A 123 -3.35 -13.24 -5.91
C TYR A 123 -3.50 -14.52 -5.08
N TYR A 124 -3.84 -14.38 -3.81
CA TYR A 124 -4.04 -15.50 -2.90
C TYR A 124 -5.47 -16.04 -2.92
N ASN A 125 -6.32 -15.55 -3.84
CA ASN A 125 -7.73 -15.93 -3.98
C ASN A 125 -8.51 -15.78 -2.66
N ILE A 126 -8.23 -14.74 -1.89
CA ILE A 126 -8.99 -14.40 -0.69
C ILE A 126 -10.28 -13.69 -1.11
N PRO A 127 -11.45 -14.25 -0.83
CA PRO A 127 -12.71 -13.65 -1.24
C PRO A 127 -12.94 -12.32 -0.51
N ILE A 128 -13.35 -11.29 -1.25
CA ILE A 128 -13.67 -9.95 -0.72
C ILE A 128 -15.18 -9.73 -0.70
N ALA A 129 -15.86 -10.06 -1.80
CA ALA A 129 -17.30 -9.86 -1.93
C ALA A 129 -18.08 -10.61 -0.84
N GLY A 130 -19.02 -9.91 -0.19
CA GLY A 130 -19.85 -10.43 0.89
C GLY A 130 -19.12 -10.66 2.22
N LYS A 131 -17.84 -10.26 2.33
CA LYS A 131 -17.02 -10.41 3.53
C LYS A 131 -17.08 -9.18 4.43
N HIS A 132 -16.96 -9.39 5.74
CA HIS A 132 -16.83 -8.31 6.71
C HIS A 132 -15.35 -7.96 6.86
N ALA A 133 -14.98 -6.76 6.46
CA ALA A 133 -13.62 -6.22 6.54
C ALA A 133 -13.52 -5.13 7.60
N VAL A 134 -12.60 -5.26 8.53
CA VAL A 134 -12.29 -4.24 9.54
C VAL A 134 -10.96 -3.59 9.22
N VAL A 135 -10.97 -2.29 8.98
CA VAL A 135 -9.76 -1.48 8.71
C VAL A 135 -9.41 -0.66 9.95
N ILE A 136 -8.28 -0.96 10.57
CA ILE A 136 -7.79 -0.29 11.78
C ILE A 136 -6.80 0.78 11.40
N GLY A 137 -7.25 2.02 11.39
CA GLY A 137 -6.53 3.19 10.92
C GLY A 137 -7.30 3.93 9.82
N ARG A 138 -7.18 5.27 9.82
CA ARG A 138 -7.89 6.13 8.87
C ARG A 138 -6.98 7.15 8.20
N SER A 139 -5.72 6.77 7.98
CA SER A 139 -4.80 7.62 7.24
C SER A 139 -5.24 7.76 5.78
N GLU A 140 -4.93 8.91 5.18
CA GLU A 140 -5.25 9.15 3.78
C GLU A 140 -4.38 8.31 2.82
N ARG A 141 -3.23 7.86 3.30
CA ARG A 141 -2.30 7.03 2.53
C ARG A 141 -2.70 5.56 2.45
N VAL A 142 -3.30 5.02 3.51
CA VAL A 142 -3.56 3.58 3.61
C VAL A 142 -5.00 3.31 4.03
N GLY A 143 -5.41 3.71 5.24
CA GLY A 143 -6.67 3.27 5.84
C GLY A 143 -7.90 3.65 5.02
N LYS A 144 -8.08 4.94 4.73
CA LYS A 144 -9.23 5.41 3.93
C LYS A 144 -9.28 4.79 2.54
N PRO A 145 -8.20 4.84 1.70
CA PRO A 145 -8.28 4.26 0.37
C PRO A 145 -8.47 2.74 0.39
N THR A 146 -7.86 2.02 1.34
CA THR A 146 -8.09 0.58 1.48
C THR A 146 -9.55 0.26 1.80
N ALA A 147 -10.16 1.01 2.72
CA ALA A 147 -11.58 0.83 3.07
C ALA A 147 -12.49 1.04 1.85
N MET A 148 -12.25 2.08 1.06
CA MET A 148 -13.03 2.37 -0.14
C MET A 148 -12.85 1.30 -1.23
N LEU A 149 -11.62 0.84 -1.45
CA LEU A 149 -11.37 -0.24 -2.42
C LEU A 149 -12.01 -1.57 -2.01
N LEU A 150 -12.01 -1.91 -0.72
CA LEU A 150 -12.71 -3.09 -0.21
C LEU A 150 -14.24 -2.96 -0.37
N LEU A 151 -14.79 -1.78 -0.08
CA LEU A 151 -16.20 -1.48 -0.28
C LEU A 151 -16.61 -1.61 -1.75
N ALA A 152 -15.79 -1.11 -2.68
CA ALA A 152 -16.01 -1.23 -4.12
C ALA A 152 -15.91 -2.67 -4.65
N ARG A 153 -15.35 -3.57 -3.85
CA ARG A 153 -15.29 -5.01 -4.11
C ARG A 153 -16.37 -5.78 -3.35
N ASP A 154 -17.47 -5.11 -2.99
CA ASP A 154 -18.65 -5.67 -2.33
C ASP A 154 -18.38 -6.22 -0.91
N ALA A 155 -17.36 -5.74 -0.20
CA ALA A 155 -17.20 -6.03 1.21
C ALA A 155 -18.09 -5.14 2.09
N THR A 156 -18.53 -5.67 3.24
CA THR A 156 -19.03 -4.82 4.33
C THR A 156 -17.84 -4.30 5.11
N VAL A 157 -17.65 -2.97 5.15
CA VAL A 157 -16.43 -2.40 5.71
C VAL A 157 -16.69 -1.58 6.96
N THR A 158 -15.95 -1.88 8.02
CA THR A 158 -15.92 -1.09 9.25
C THR A 158 -14.55 -0.43 9.40
N VAL A 159 -14.50 0.88 9.65
CA VAL A 159 -13.25 1.63 9.89
C VAL A 159 -13.13 1.98 11.36
N CYS A 160 -12.12 1.42 12.03
CA CYS A 160 -11.78 1.71 13.41
C CYS A 160 -10.58 2.68 13.51
N HIS A 161 -10.55 3.48 14.58
CA HIS A 161 -9.53 4.51 14.75
C HIS A 161 -9.30 4.83 16.22
N SER A 162 -8.40 5.75 16.55
CA SER A 162 -8.02 6.15 17.91
C SER A 162 -9.16 6.67 18.80
N LYS A 163 -10.36 6.85 18.28
CA LYS A 163 -11.57 7.24 19.02
C LYS A 163 -12.62 6.15 19.08
N THR A 164 -12.38 5.00 18.45
CA THR A 164 -13.23 3.81 18.59
C THR A 164 -13.03 3.24 19.99
N ASP A 165 -14.12 2.88 20.67
CA ASP A 165 -14.03 2.22 21.97
C ASP A 165 -13.27 0.89 21.85
N LYS A 166 -12.54 0.53 22.89
CA LYS A 166 -11.70 -0.68 22.85
C LYS A 166 -12.53 -1.96 22.86
N GLY A 167 -13.66 -1.97 23.58
CA GLY A 167 -14.60 -3.09 23.59
C GLY A 167 -15.21 -3.30 22.21
N ASP A 168 -15.76 -2.23 21.61
CA ASP A 168 -16.31 -2.26 20.25
C ASP A 168 -15.27 -2.74 19.24
N LEU A 169 -14.02 -2.26 19.33
CA LEU A 169 -12.94 -2.70 18.45
C LEU A 169 -12.72 -4.21 18.53
N LEU A 170 -12.68 -4.79 19.72
CA LEU A 170 -12.46 -6.22 19.92
C LEU A 170 -13.62 -7.05 19.37
N GLU A 171 -14.87 -6.63 19.59
CA GLU A 171 -16.04 -7.30 19.02
C GLU A 171 -16.06 -7.28 17.50
N LEU A 172 -15.76 -6.13 16.90
CA LEU A 172 -15.69 -5.96 15.44
C LEU A 172 -14.62 -6.87 14.83
N VAL A 173 -13.43 -6.89 15.42
CA VAL A 173 -12.30 -7.72 14.94
C VAL A 173 -12.59 -9.22 15.13
N ALA A 174 -13.26 -9.61 16.24
CA ALA A 174 -13.63 -11.00 16.47
C ALA A 174 -14.61 -11.55 15.41
N GLY A 175 -15.50 -10.70 14.86
CA GLY A 175 -16.45 -11.07 13.82
C GLY A 175 -15.96 -10.82 12.38
N ALA A 176 -14.72 -10.43 12.18
CA ALA A 176 -14.20 -10.07 10.85
C ALA A 176 -13.68 -11.28 10.05
N ASP A 177 -13.93 -11.27 8.73
CA ASP A 177 -13.28 -12.17 7.77
C ASP A 177 -11.90 -11.63 7.34
N ILE A 178 -11.76 -10.28 7.26
CA ILE A 178 -10.56 -9.59 6.84
C ILE A 178 -10.25 -8.48 7.86
N VAL A 179 -9.03 -8.42 8.37
CA VAL A 179 -8.57 -7.33 9.25
C VAL A 179 -7.34 -6.66 8.64
N VAL A 180 -7.42 -5.35 8.41
CA VAL A 180 -6.30 -4.54 7.92
C VAL A 180 -5.74 -3.70 9.07
N CYS A 181 -4.54 -4.03 9.53
CA CYS A 181 -3.85 -3.33 10.61
C CYS A 181 -2.96 -2.23 10.04
N ALA A 182 -3.43 -0.99 10.13
CA ALA A 182 -2.77 0.20 9.61
C ALA A 182 -2.70 1.35 10.63
N SER A 183 -2.69 1.02 11.94
CA SER A 183 -2.62 2.01 13.02
C SER A 183 -1.19 2.34 13.45
N GLY A 184 -0.25 1.42 13.27
CA GLY A 184 1.12 1.51 13.79
C GLY A 184 1.19 1.33 15.32
N GLN A 185 0.14 0.83 15.96
CA GLN A 185 0.06 0.66 17.41
C GLN A 185 0.07 -0.82 17.80
N LYS A 186 1.16 -1.27 18.40
CA LYS A 186 1.29 -2.62 18.94
C LYS A 186 0.39 -2.83 20.16
N GLY A 187 -0.10 -4.05 20.32
CA GLY A 187 -0.89 -4.45 21.48
C GLY A 187 -2.28 -3.82 21.54
N LEU A 188 -2.77 -3.26 20.44
CA LEU A 188 -4.12 -2.70 20.35
C LEU A 188 -5.18 -3.80 20.33
N ILE A 189 -4.88 -4.93 19.69
CA ILE A 189 -5.77 -6.08 19.50
C ILE A 189 -5.29 -7.26 20.31
N ASP A 190 -6.20 -7.92 21.00
CA ASP A 190 -6.00 -9.29 21.49
C ASP A 190 -6.34 -10.28 20.36
N TRP A 191 -5.29 -10.81 19.74
CA TRP A 191 -5.42 -11.69 18.59
C TRP A 191 -6.00 -13.06 18.91
N THR A 192 -6.12 -13.40 20.19
CA THR A 192 -6.76 -14.66 20.61
C THR A 192 -8.25 -14.70 20.35
N CYS A 193 -8.91 -13.52 20.26
CA CYS A 193 -10.35 -13.41 19.96
C CYS A 193 -10.67 -13.40 18.46
N VAL A 194 -9.68 -13.33 17.58
CA VAL A 194 -9.91 -13.30 16.13
C VAL A 194 -10.35 -14.66 15.62
N THR A 195 -11.39 -14.67 14.78
CA THR A 195 -11.99 -15.89 14.24
C THR A 195 -10.98 -16.70 13.42
N HIS A 196 -11.00 -18.02 13.58
CA HIS A 196 -10.17 -18.95 12.81
C HIS A 196 -10.44 -18.79 11.30
N GLY A 197 -9.36 -18.68 10.51
CA GLY A 197 -9.45 -18.48 9.06
C GLY A 197 -9.57 -17.01 8.64
N CYS A 198 -9.67 -16.07 9.56
CA CYS A 198 -9.61 -14.63 9.26
C CYS A 198 -8.28 -14.30 8.53
N THR A 199 -8.36 -13.41 7.57
CA THR A 199 -7.18 -12.88 6.88
C THR A 199 -6.72 -11.57 7.53
N VAL A 200 -5.55 -11.60 8.14
CA VAL A 200 -4.95 -10.44 8.82
C VAL A 200 -3.85 -9.84 7.94
N ILE A 201 -3.98 -8.56 7.63
CA ILE A 201 -3.03 -7.81 6.80
C ILE A 201 -2.30 -6.80 7.70
N ASN A 202 -1.06 -7.11 8.04
CA ASN A 202 -0.26 -6.29 8.95
C ASN A 202 0.57 -5.25 8.20
N VAL A 203 -0.02 -4.09 7.95
CA VAL A 203 0.65 -2.97 7.25
C VAL A 203 1.42 -2.08 8.22
N GLY A 204 0.87 -1.84 9.40
CA GLY A 204 1.41 -0.89 10.40
C GLY A 204 2.47 -1.48 11.33
N GLY A 205 2.67 -2.78 11.32
CA GLY A 205 3.49 -3.48 12.31
C GLY A 205 2.77 -3.66 13.66
N ASP A 206 1.45 -3.68 13.63
CA ASP A 206 0.58 -3.74 14.82
C ASP A 206 0.58 -5.14 15.45
N TYR A 207 1.01 -6.16 14.70
CA TYR A 207 1.02 -7.57 15.08
C TYR A 207 2.38 -8.21 14.82
N ASP A 208 2.99 -8.81 15.85
CA ASP A 208 4.34 -9.39 15.77
C ASP A 208 4.35 -10.94 15.73
N GLU A 209 3.25 -11.61 16.07
CA GLU A 209 3.20 -13.06 16.24
C GLU A 209 2.63 -13.79 15.03
N CYS A 210 3.12 -15.00 14.77
CA CYS A 210 2.55 -15.87 13.74
C CYS A 210 1.51 -16.79 14.38
N ASP A 211 0.24 -16.52 14.15
CA ASP A 211 -0.86 -17.39 14.54
C ASP A 211 -1.26 -18.29 13.36
N MET A 212 -1.04 -19.59 13.50
CA MET A 212 -1.36 -20.58 12.46
C MET A 212 -2.86 -20.74 12.19
N ARG A 213 -3.72 -20.19 13.05
CA ARG A 213 -5.17 -20.16 12.84
C ARG A 213 -5.60 -19.13 11.79
N LEU A 214 -4.76 -18.17 11.48
CA LEU A 214 -5.02 -17.03 10.61
C LEU A 214 -4.35 -17.20 9.25
N ASN A 215 -4.90 -16.50 8.25
CA ASN A 215 -4.18 -16.19 7.03
C ASN A 215 -3.45 -14.86 7.26
N LEU A 216 -2.14 -14.88 7.39
CA LEU A 216 -1.37 -13.70 7.77
C LEU A 216 -0.56 -13.15 6.61
N ILE A 217 -0.82 -11.90 6.23
CA ILE A 217 0.09 -11.07 5.45
C ILE A 217 0.99 -10.32 6.45
N PRO A 218 2.26 -10.73 6.62
CA PRO A 218 3.10 -10.21 7.69
C PRO A 218 3.60 -8.80 7.40
N PHE A 219 4.00 -8.07 8.43
CA PHE A 219 4.61 -6.75 8.27
C PHE A 219 5.90 -6.82 7.45
N LYS A 220 6.81 -7.72 7.82
CA LYS A 220 8.05 -7.92 7.05
C LYS A 220 7.83 -8.90 5.90
N GLY A 221 8.05 -8.44 4.68
CA GLY A 221 7.89 -9.27 3.48
C GLY A 221 6.44 -9.47 3.03
N GLY A 222 5.47 -8.77 3.64
CA GLY A 222 4.06 -8.75 3.23
C GLY A 222 3.79 -7.68 2.17
N VAL A 223 3.03 -6.64 2.53
CA VAL A 223 2.56 -5.60 1.59
C VAL A 223 3.71 -4.77 0.99
N GLY A 224 4.80 -4.52 1.73
CA GLY A 224 5.90 -3.64 1.30
C GLY A 224 6.49 -3.96 -0.08
N PRO A 225 6.92 -5.21 -0.38
CA PRO A 225 7.41 -5.59 -1.70
C PRO A 225 6.41 -5.33 -2.83
N VAL A 226 5.10 -5.55 -2.57
CA VAL A 226 4.05 -5.31 -3.57
C VAL A 226 3.83 -3.81 -3.77
N THR A 227 3.88 -3.01 -2.70
CA THR A 227 3.78 -1.54 -2.77
C THR A 227 4.83 -0.95 -3.71
N THR A 228 6.08 -1.40 -3.61
CA THR A 228 7.16 -0.90 -4.49
C THR A 228 7.01 -1.40 -5.93
N ALA A 229 6.52 -2.62 -6.15
CA ALA A 229 6.22 -3.13 -7.49
C ALA A 229 5.05 -2.36 -8.14
N VAL A 230 3.98 -2.07 -7.39
CA VAL A 230 2.86 -1.22 -7.85
C VAL A 230 3.36 0.19 -8.21
N LEU A 231 4.22 0.79 -7.38
CA LEU A 231 4.82 2.08 -7.71
C LEU A 231 5.55 2.05 -9.07
N MET A 232 6.32 0.99 -9.33
CA MET A 232 7.04 0.86 -10.61
C MET A 232 6.07 0.63 -11.78
N SER A 233 4.98 -0.12 -11.60
CA SER A 233 3.96 -0.27 -12.65
C SER A 233 3.32 1.07 -13.02
N HIS A 234 3.05 1.95 -12.05
CA HIS A 234 2.56 3.30 -12.30
C HIS A 234 3.56 4.16 -13.10
N VAL A 235 4.86 3.98 -12.87
CA VAL A 235 5.90 4.73 -13.63
C VAL A 235 6.00 4.27 -15.07
N LEU A 236 5.67 3.02 -15.37
CA LEU A 236 5.71 2.47 -16.74
C LEU A 236 4.49 2.91 -17.57
N MET A 237 3.34 3.07 -16.96
CA MET A 237 2.11 3.55 -17.62
C MET A 237 2.23 5.03 -17.99
#